data_494a25906f326d52810f665f64b901a8
#
_entry.id   494a25906f326d52810f665f64b901a8
#
_cell.length_a   1.000
_cell.length_b   1.000
_cell.length_c   1.000
_cell.angle_alpha   90.00
_cell.angle_beta   90.00
_cell.angle_gamma   90.00
#
_symmetry.space_group_name_H-M   'P 1'
#
loop_
_entity.id
_entity.type
_entity.pdbx_description
1 polymer ?
#
loop_
_entity_poly.entity_id
_entity_poly.type
_entity_poly.pdbx_seq_one_letter_code
_entity_poly.pdbx_strand_id
1 'polypeptide(L)'
;MALSQLCATAPMPAPRTLDLAIIGAGMAGVIHLHYARQAGLDAVALEAREGLGGLWRSLPAWQDIQLSTADWAIGDLPLAGPLAPQILANIQAWADRFALHDGIRLGSPVTRARHDGAAWVLDTPRGPVRARHLVAASGGHNTPLIPPVQRTDSLVQEWHASALHAPEALAGRDVMVVGGGASAFDLIDQCLEHGARRIVWVYRGTRWFLPTTRPKAIAGSVRPFAKLQAQGMSAAEQSALLGADMVARYARFGLQAVQPTRPVDVLHDQLFPGRPRMIQHYAQLERHPGEVAAIDGRRVRLADGTRLEIDTILWGTGYGTDLRYFNDPRLASIRSVNELCSRCGCIFRSLDAPDLYFPGVGLDGIGSAPWAYMLIARSVMSHIRGTARLDMATADHKINHFEIVRHLIPRDPGSYPKGRGWEFYRDIALHTPDDQPYPLL
;
A
#
# COMPACT_ATOMS: atom_id res chain seq x y z
N MET A 1 32.41 41.76 46.70
CA MET A 1 31.99 40.35 46.84
C MET A 1 30.56 40.28 46.37
N ALA A 2 30.32 39.83 45.15
CA ALA A 2 29.02 39.64 44.62
C ALA A 2 28.82 38.10 44.42
N LEU A 3 27.92 37.53 45.20
CA LEU A 3 27.53 36.15 45.11
C LEU A 3 26.61 35.98 43.88
N SER A 4 27.13 35.35 42.79
CA SER A 4 26.31 34.85 41.69
C SER A 4 25.55 33.62 42.15
N GLN A 5 24.23 33.79 42.41
CA GLN A 5 23.32 32.67 42.58
C GLN A 5 23.13 31.96 41.23
N LEU A 6 23.70 30.77 41.12
CA LEU A 6 23.37 29.80 40.04
C LEU A 6 21.90 29.36 40.30
N CYS A 7 20.99 29.88 39.47
CA CYS A 7 19.65 29.29 39.33
C CYS A 7 19.78 27.87 38.81
N ALA A 8 19.68 26.89 39.66
CA ALA A 8 19.49 25.50 39.22
C ALA A 8 18.12 25.43 38.55
N THR A 9 18.10 25.28 37.24
CA THR A 9 16.88 24.97 36.47
C THR A 9 16.35 23.65 36.99
N ALA A 10 15.16 23.65 37.55
CA ALA A 10 14.45 22.42 37.94
C ALA A 10 14.41 21.43 36.76
N PRO A 11 14.68 20.16 37.00
CA PRO A 11 14.62 19.17 35.92
C PRO A 11 13.20 19.19 35.32
N MET A 12 13.12 19.35 34.01
CA MET A 12 11.87 19.25 33.27
C MET A 12 11.17 17.92 33.66
N PRO A 13 9.87 17.94 33.97
CA PRO A 13 9.17 16.70 34.27
C PRO A 13 9.33 15.72 33.11
N ALA A 14 9.61 14.46 33.44
CA ALA A 14 9.76 13.42 32.43
C ALA A 14 8.53 13.41 31.50
N PRO A 15 8.73 13.33 30.18
CA PRO A 15 7.62 13.39 29.23
C PRO A 15 6.63 12.25 29.55
N ARG A 16 5.33 12.59 29.60
CA ARG A 16 4.25 11.63 29.82
C ARG A 16 4.36 10.51 28.79
N THR A 17 4.33 9.26 29.25
CA THR A 17 4.34 8.10 28.37
C THR A 17 2.91 7.79 27.93
N LEU A 18 2.64 7.88 26.64
CA LEU A 18 1.39 7.49 26.01
C LEU A 18 1.24 5.97 25.96
N ASP A 19 0.04 5.48 25.72
CA ASP A 19 -0.16 4.06 25.42
C ASP A 19 0.29 3.74 24.00
N LEU A 20 -0.02 4.61 23.03
CA LEU A 20 0.27 4.38 21.62
C LEU A 20 0.73 5.66 20.92
N ALA A 21 1.81 5.56 20.14
CA ALA A 21 2.14 6.53 19.10
C ALA A 21 1.94 5.92 17.71
N ILE A 22 1.53 6.76 16.76
CA ILE A 22 1.31 6.37 15.37
C ILE A 22 2.15 7.30 14.50
N ILE A 23 3.02 6.76 13.66
CA ILE A 23 3.80 7.55 12.70
C ILE A 23 3.04 7.61 11.37
N GLY A 24 2.57 8.80 11.01
CA GLY A 24 1.79 9.08 9.81
C GLY A 24 0.29 9.17 10.06
N ALA A 25 -0.36 10.14 9.41
CA ALA A 25 -1.81 10.32 9.39
C ALA A 25 -2.39 10.12 7.97
N GLY A 26 -1.89 9.11 7.26
CA GLY A 26 -2.54 8.56 6.08
C GLY A 26 -3.78 7.73 6.46
N MET A 27 -4.42 7.08 5.50
CA MET A 27 -5.62 6.26 5.73
C MET A 27 -5.43 5.27 6.90
N ALA A 28 -4.35 4.50 6.88
CA ALA A 28 -4.06 3.53 7.93
C ALA A 28 -3.86 4.20 9.30
N GLY A 29 -3.14 5.33 9.35
CA GLY A 29 -2.87 6.04 10.60
C GLY A 29 -4.13 6.62 11.25
N VAL A 30 -5.02 7.26 10.48
CA VAL A 30 -6.29 7.81 11.01
C VAL A 30 -7.23 6.69 11.47
N ILE A 31 -7.24 5.56 10.77
CA ILE A 31 -8.02 4.38 11.18
C ILE A 31 -7.49 3.81 12.51
N HIS A 32 -6.17 3.66 12.65
CA HIS A 32 -5.58 3.18 13.91
C HIS A 32 -5.84 4.15 15.07
N LEU A 33 -5.76 5.46 14.85
CA LEU A 33 -6.06 6.46 15.88
C LEU A 33 -7.52 6.37 16.34
N HIS A 34 -8.47 6.19 15.40
CA HIS A 34 -9.87 5.99 15.73
C HIS A 34 -10.06 4.79 16.67
N TYR A 35 -9.54 3.62 16.29
CA TYR A 35 -9.72 2.42 17.09
C TYR A 35 -8.93 2.44 18.41
N ALA A 36 -7.80 3.14 18.47
CA ALA A 36 -7.07 3.37 19.71
C ALA A 36 -7.93 4.16 20.72
N ARG A 37 -8.56 5.25 20.26
CA ARG A 37 -9.48 6.03 21.08
C ARG A 37 -10.72 5.24 21.52
N GLN A 38 -11.29 4.48 20.58
CA GLN A 38 -12.42 3.60 20.89
C GLN A 38 -12.05 2.54 21.93
N ALA A 39 -10.81 2.09 21.93
CA ALA A 39 -10.26 1.18 22.93
C ALA A 39 -9.89 1.88 24.26
N GLY A 40 -10.05 3.18 24.38
CA GLY A 40 -9.70 3.96 25.57
C GLY A 40 -8.20 4.16 25.78
N LEU A 41 -7.39 4.04 24.71
CA LEU A 41 -5.94 4.26 24.78
C LEU A 41 -5.60 5.74 24.62
N ASP A 42 -4.62 6.20 25.40
CA ASP A 42 -4.00 7.52 25.21
C ASP A 42 -3.08 7.47 23.99
N ALA A 43 -3.55 8.02 22.87
CA ALA A 43 -2.90 7.84 21.57
C ALA A 43 -2.70 9.16 20.80
N VAL A 44 -1.61 9.25 20.05
CA VAL A 44 -1.30 10.37 19.14
C VAL A 44 -0.81 9.86 17.80
N ALA A 45 -1.22 10.53 16.71
CA ALA A 45 -0.64 10.36 15.38
C ALA A 45 0.28 11.55 15.04
N LEU A 46 1.47 11.25 14.55
CA LEU A 46 2.50 12.23 14.16
C LEU A 46 2.61 12.25 12.64
N GLU A 47 2.15 13.33 12.02
CA GLU A 47 2.17 13.49 10.57
C GLU A 47 3.25 14.51 10.18
N ALA A 48 4.10 14.12 9.22
CA ALA A 48 5.19 14.95 8.75
C ALA A 48 4.71 16.18 7.94
N ARG A 49 3.59 16.05 7.25
CA ARG A 49 3.00 17.09 6.39
C ARG A 49 2.04 17.99 7.17
N GLU A 50 1.68 19.12 6.54
CA GLU A 50 0.69 20.06 7.08
C GLU A 50 -0.77 19.61 6.92
N GLY A 51 -0.99 18.37 6.49
CA GLY A 51 -2.33 17.82 6.32
C GLY A 51 -2.35 16.30 6.30
N LEU A 52 -3.41 15.73 6.83
CA LEU A 52 -3.66 14.29 6.82
C LEU A 52 -3.99 13.77 5.41
N GLY A 53 -3.94 12.46 5.21
CA GLY A 53 -4.32 11.76 3.96
C GLY A 53 -3.18 10.99 3.30
N GLY A 54 -1.93 11.20 3.76
CA GLY A 54 -0.76 10.41 3.32
C GLY A 54 -0.56 10.44 1.82
N LEU A 55 -0.42 9.27 1.20
CA LEU A 55 -0.22 9.10 -0.24
C LEU A 55 -1.29 9.80 -1.08
N TRP A 56 -2.55 9.71 -0.68
CA TRP A 56 -3.69 10.26 -1.43
C TRP A 56 -3.69 11.79 -1.56
N ARG A 57 -2.97 12.48 -0.67
CA ARG A 57 -2.75 13.92 -0.76
C ARG A 57 -1.72 14.30 -1.84
N SER A 58 -0.79 13.42 -2.17
CA SER A 58 0.33 13.70 -3.08
C SER A 58 0.21 13.03 -4.45
N LEU A 59 -0.70 12.09 -4.61
CA LEU A 59 -0.93 11.46 -5.91
C LEU A 59 -1.55 12.44 -6.91
N PRO A 60 -1.29 12.26 -8.22
CA PRO A 60 -1.99 12.97 -9.28
C PRO A 60 -3.51 12.81 -9.16
N ALA A 61 -4.26 13.86 -9.51
CA ALA A 61 -5.72 13.86 -9.38
C ALA A 61 -6.41 12.81 -10.25
N TRP A 62 -5.80 12.40 -11.36
CA TRP A 62 -6.29 11.36 -12.25
C TRP A 62 -6.10 9.94 -11.71
N GLN A 63 -5.27 9.75 -10.69
CA GLN A 63 -5.00 8.42 -10.13
C GLN A 63 -6.28 7.78 -9.60
N ASP A 64 -6.53 6.57 -10.07
CA ASP A 64 -7.75 5.80 -9.82
C ASP A 64 -7.42 4.51 -9.07
N ILE A 65 -8.27 4.12 -8.11
CA ILE A 65 -8.11 2.84 -7.38
C ILE A 65 -8.42 1.61 -8.22
N GLN A 66 -9.04 1.76 -9.40
CA GLN A 66 -9.41 0.67 -10.30
C GLN A 66 -10.36 -0.39 -9.70
N LEU A 67 -11.00 -0.08 -8.58
CA LEU A 67 -11.90 -0.95 -7.85
C LEU A 67 -13.27 -0.28 -7.65
N SER A 68 -14.24 -1.04 -7.16
CA SER A 68 -15.55 -0.52 -6.79
C SER A 68 -15.44 0.46 -5.63
N THR A 69 -16.07 1.63 -5.76
CA THR A 69 -16.12 2.63 -4.69
C THR A 69 -16.79 2.10 -3.42
N ALA A 70 -17.77 1.19 -3.56
CA ALA A 70 -18.43 0.56 -2.42
C ALA A 70 -17.48 -0.31 -1.58
N ASP A 71 -16.46 -0.89 -2.21
CA ASP A 71 -15.48 -1.73 -1.53
C ASP A 71 -14.31 -0.90 -0.94
N TRP A 72 -14.19 0.38 -1.34
CA TRP A 72 -13.10 1.28 -0.93
C TRP A 72 -13.50 2.39 0.04
N ALA A 73 -14.75 2.45 0.42
CA ALA A 73 -15.20 3.38 1.45
C ALA A 73 -14.61 3.02 2.83
N ILE A 74 -14.26 4.04 3.61
CA ILE A 74 -13.88 3.82 5.01
C ILE A 74 -15.15 3.64 5.82
N GLY A 75 -15.35 2.46 6.36
CA GLY A 75 -16.55 2.12 7.13
C GLY A 75 -17.83 2.27 6.29
N ASP A 76 -18.79 3.00 6.83
CA ASP A 76 -20.08 3.31 6.22
C ASP A 76 -20.11 4.69 5.51
N LEU A 77 -18.98 5.40 5.47
CA LEU A 77 -18.89 6.67 4.75
C LEU A 77 -18.86 6.44 3.25
N PRO A 78 -19.84 6.98 2.49
CA PRO A 78 -19.85 6.78 1.04
C PRO A 78 -18.62 7.42 0.38
N LEU A 79 -18.02 6.71 -0.56
CA LEU A 79 -16.96 7.22 -1.38
C LEU A 79 -17.56 7.83 -2.66
N ALA A 80 -17.37 9.13 -2.87
CA ALA A 80 -17.96 9.88 -3.98
C ALA A 80 -17.44 9.43 -5.36
N GLY A 81 -16.25 8.84 -5.43
CA GLY A 81 -15.65 8.34 -6.66
C GLY A 81 -14.28 7.71 -6.40
N PRO A 82 -13.66 7.14 -7.44
CA PRO A 82 -12.45 6.34 -7.30
C PRO A 82 -11.16 7.14 -7.37
N LEU A 83 -11.21 8.42 -7.68
CA LEU A 83 -10.03 9.26 -7.90
C LEU A 83 -9.37 9.70 -6.59
N ALA A 84 -8.07 9.96 -6.63
CA ALA A 84 -7.29 10.34 -5.47
C ALA A 84 -7.89 11.49 -4.63
N PRO A 85 -8.43 12.60 -5.19
CA PRO A 85 -9.06 13.65 -4.40
C PRO A 85 -10.31 13.18 -3.64
N GLN A 86 -11.08 12.25 -4.21
CA GLN A 86 -12.29 11.72 -3.60
C GLN A 86 -11.96 10.77 -2.45
N ILE A 87 -10.89 9.98 -2.61
CA ILE A 87 -10.38 9.13 -1.52
C ILE A 87 -9.80 10.00 -0.40
N LEU A 88 -9.06 11.05 -0.73
CA LEU A 88 -8.58 12.01 0.27
C LEU A 88 -9.74 12.62 1.06
N ALA A 89 -10.80 13.06 0.37
CA ALA A 89 -12.00 13.61 1.01
C ALA A 89 -12.68 12.57 1.94
N ASN A 90 -12.72 11.31 1.56
CA ASN A 90 -13.27 10.23 2.40
C ASN A 90 -12.44 10.03 3.69
N ILE A 91 -11.10 10.11 3.59
CA ILE A 91 -10.21 10.03 4.76
C ILE A 91 -10.44 11.23 5.69
N GLN A 92 -10.58 12.43 5.13
CA GLN A 92 -10.86 13.66 5.89
C GLN A 92 -12.23 13.57 6.59
N ALA A 93 -13.27 13.17 5.86
CA ALA A 93 -14.61 12.99 6.42
C ALA A 93 -14.64 11.96 7.57
N TRP A 94 -13.82 10.91 7.50
CA TRP A 94 -13.65 9.96 8.59
C TRP A 94 -13.02 10.63 9.82
N ALA A 95 -11.96 11.40 9.62
CA ALA A 95 -11.31 12.13 10.71
C ALA A 95 -12.23 13.17 11.35
N ASP A 96 -13.02 13.88 10.55
CA ASP A 96 -14.03 14.86 11.02
C ASP A 96 -15.12 14.18 11.83
N ARG A 97 -15.71 13.11 11.29
CA ARG A 97 -16.81 12.37 11.93
C ARG A 97 -16.47 11.87 13.33
N PHE A 98 -15.22 11.46 13.54
CA PHE A 98 -14.76 10.91 14.81
C PHE A 98 -13.90 11.90 15.61
N ALA A 99 -13.89 13.18 15.25
CA ALA A 99 -13.16 14.25 15.91
C ALA A 99 -11.69 13.88 16.20
N LEU A 100 -10.97 13.34 15.18
CA LEU A 100 -9.63 12.82 15.37
C LEU A 100 -8.53 13.89 15.33
N HIS A 101 -8.85 15.12 14.92
CA HIS A 101 -7.87 16.18 14.68
C HIS A 101 -7.04 16.57 15.91
N ASP A 102 -7.63 16.57 17.09
CA ASP A 102 -6.94 16.86 18.36
C ASP A 102 -5.89 15.80 18.76
N GLY A 103 -5.98 14.58 18.19
CA GLY A 103 -5.00 13.52 18.33
C GLY A 103 -4.00 13.44 17.19
N ILE A 104 -4.08 14.33 16.21
CA ILE A 104 -3.16 14.35 15.05
C ILE A 104 -2.27 15.60 15.17
N ARG A 105 -0.96 15.40 15.27
CA ARG A 105 0.04 16.47 15.25
C ARG A 105 0.59 16.60 13.84
N LEU A 106 0.11 17.58 13.10
CA LEU A 106 0.61 17.93 11.77
C LEU A 106 1.96 18.65 11.87
N GLY A 107 2.76 18.69 10.79
CA GLY A 107 4.08 19.29 10.75
C GLY A 107 5.03 18.70 11.80
N SER A 108 4.88 17.41 12.11
CA SER A 108 5.59 16.72 13.17
C SER A 108 6.33 15.47 12.65
N PRO A 109 7.29 15.63 11.71
CA PRO A 109 8.06 14.52 11.21
C PRO A 109 8.81 13.81 12.33
N VAL A 110 8.72 12.48 12.38
CA VAL A 110 9.56 11.66 13.24
C VAL A 110 10.89 11.47 12.54
N THR A 111 11.93 12.08 13.08
CA THR A 111 13.29 12.03 12.53
C THR A 111 14.07 10.83 13.06
N ARG A 112 13.70 10.35 14.24
CA ARG A 112 14.31 9.18 14.88
C ARG A 112 13.32 8.44 15.75
N ALA A 113 13.30 7.11 15.65
CA ALA A 113 12.52 6.23 16.52
C ALA A 113 13.45 5.18 17.13
N ARG A 114 13.41 5.06 18.47
CA ARG A 114 14.21 4.08 19.23
C ARG A 114 13.41 3.51 20.38
N HIS A 115 13.66 2.27 20.72
CA HIS A 115 13.13 1.64 21.93
C HIS A 115 14.19 1.68 23.03
N ASP A 116 13.86 2.19 24.22
CA ASP A 116 14.81 2.38 25.32
C ASP A 116 14.79 1.27 26.36
N GLY A 117 14.17 0.15 26.05
CA GLY A 117 13.98 -0.99 26.93
C GLY A 117 12.59 -1.03 27.60
N ALA A 118 11.92 0.11 27.71
CA ALA A 118 10.59 0.23 28.34
C ALA A 118 9.51 0.84 27.43
N ALA A 119 9.91 1.67 26.50
CA ALA A 119 9.00 2.37 25.59
C ALA A 119 9.72 2.85 24.32
N TRP A 120 8.94 3.18 23.33
CA TRP A 120 9.37 3.91 22.14
C TRP A 120 9.57 5.39 22.44
N VAL A 121 10.68 5.95 21.97
CA VAL A 121 10.99 7.38 22.01
C VAL A 121 11.13 7.88 20.59
N LEU A 122 10.29 8.84 20.22
CA LEU A 122 10.19 9.42 18.88
C LEU A 122 10.66 10.86 18.93
N ASP A 123 11.74 11.17 18.24
CA ASP A 123 12.26 12.53 18.16
C ASP A 123 11.51 13.31 17.08
N THR A 124 10.94 14.46 17.47
CA THR A 124 10.21 15.38 16.57
C THR A 124 10.71 16.82 16.78
N PRO A 125 10.48 17.74 15.81
CA PRO A 125 10.83 19.15 15.98
C PRO A 125 10.15 19.83 17.18
N ARG A 126 9.03 19.27 17.66
CA ARG A 126 8.26 19.80 18.81
C ARG A 126 8.65 19.14 20.14
N GLY A 127 9.74 18.39 20.14
CA GLY A 127 10.22 17.62 21.28
C GLY A 127 9.90 16.12 21.18
N PRO A 128 10.47 15.30 22.08
CA PRO A 128 10.31 13.87 22.06
C PRO A 128 8.90 13.43 22.47
N VAL A 129 8.38 12.40 21.80
CA VAL A 129 7.15 11.71 22.17
C VAL A 129 7.51 10.32 22.65
N ARG A 130 6.95 9.92 23.81
CA ARG A 130 7.20 8.62 24.42
C ARG A 130 5.91 7.80 24.45
N ALA A 131 5.96 6.54 24.01
CA ALA A 131 4.80 5.65 23.98
C ALA A 131 5.20 4.19 24.22
N ARG A 132 4.33 3.42 24.89
CA ARG A 132 4.55 1.98 25.14
C ARG A 132 4.54 1.18 23.83
N HIS A 133 3.59 1.50 22.97
CA HIS A 133 3.41 0.84 21.67
C HIS A 133 3.60 1.82 20.53
N LEU A 134 4.05 1.32 19.39
CA LEU A 134 4.27 2.10 18.17
C LEU A 134 3.58 1.44 16.96
N VAL A 135 2.78 2.22 16.24
CA VAL A 135 2.28 1.87 14.91
C VAL A 135 3.04 2.69 13.87
N ALA A 136 3.84 2.04 13.04
CA ALA A 136 4.60 2.69 11.97
C ALA A 136 3.75 2.74 10.69
N ALA A 137 2.86 3.74 10.60
CA ALA A 137 1.94 3.97 9.48
C ALA A 137 2.51 4.95 8.44
N SER A 138 3.84 4.99 8.28
CA SER A 138 4.54 5.88 7.34
C SER A 138 4.32 5.53 5.86
N GLY A 139 3.65 4.41 5.58
CA GLY A 139 3.36 3.90 4.25
C GLY A 139 4.45 2.97 3.71
N GLY A 140 4.03 1.93 3.01
CA GLY A 140 4.94 0.98 2.36
C GLY A 140 5.39 1.41 0.96
N HIS A 141 4.63 2.32 0.33
CA HIS A 141 4.91 2.87 -1.00
C HIS A 141 5.20 4.37 -0.87
N ASN A 142 6.24 4.74 -0.12
CA ASN A 142 6.53 6.12 0.22
C ASN A 142 7.72 6.72 -0.54
N THR A 143 8.50 5.89 -1.25
CA THR A 143 9.68 6.33 -2.01
C THR A 143 9.56 5.90 -3.47
N PRO A 144 9.36 6.82 -4.41
CA PRO A 144 9.38 6.50 -5.84
C PRO A 144 10.70 5.85 -6.25
N LEU A 145 10.64 4.75 -6.98
CA LEU A 145 11.81 4.05 -7.50
C LEU A 145 12.08 4.46 -8.94
N ILE A 146 13.18 5.16 -9.16
CA ILE A 146 13.72 5.41 -10.51
C ILE A 146 15.05 4.65 -10.60
N PRO A 147 15.19 3.71 -11.55
CA PRO A 147 16.43 2.98 -11.72
C PRO A 147 17.62 3.91 -11.98
N PRO A 148 18.83 3.56 -11.52
CA PRO A 148 20.03 4.30 -11.86
C PRO A 148 20.30 4.12 -13.36
N VAL A 149 20.19 5.21 -14.12
CA VAL A 149 20.45 5.27 -15.56
C VAL A 149 21.54 6.29 -15.83
N GLN A 150 22.51 5.97 -16.68
CA GLN A 150 23.52 6.93 -17.13
C GLN A 150 22.84 8.04 -17.95
N ARG A 151 23.10 9.30 -17.63
CA ARG A 151 22.57 10.46 -18.36
C ARG A 151 23.71 11.36 -18.83
N THR A 152 23.70 11.67 -20.13
CA THR A 152 24.63 12.58 -20.78
C THR A 152 23.80 13.62 -21.54
N ASP A 153 23.93 14.88 -21.17
CA ASP A 153 23.24 16.03 -21.78
C ASP A 153 21.74 15.74 -22.09
N SER A 154 21.05 15.08 -21.14
CA SER A 154 19.68 14.64 -21.32
C SER A 154 18.72 15.79 -21.58
N LEU A 155 17.99 15.70 -22.71
CA LEU A 155 16.89 16.57 -23.08
C LEU A 155 15.52 15.91 -22.90
N VAL A 156 15.51 14.67 -22.41
CA VAL A 156 14.27 13.91 -22.12
C VAL A 156 13.64 14.41 -20.85
N GLN A 157 12.36 14.68 -20.88
CA GLN A 157 11.58 14.91 -19.65
C GLN A 157 11.34 13.58 -18.95
N GLU A 158 11.55 13.55 -17.64
CA GLU A 158 11.37 12.33 -16.86
C GLU A 158 10.42 12.57 -15.70
N TRP A 159 9.38 11.72 -15.56
CA TRP A 159 8.49 11.72 -14.41
C TRP A 159 8.27 10.31 -13.88
N HIS A 160 8.31 10.16 -12.58
CA HIS A 160 7.74 9.00 -11.94
C HIS A 160 6.20 9.09 -11.96
N ALA A 161 5.49 7.96 -11.94
CA ALA A 161 4.03 7.92 -11.97
C ALA A 161 3.37 8.86 -10.94
N SER A 162 3.95 8.98 -9.74
CA SER A 162 3.46 9.89 -8.69
C SER A 162 3.65 11.38 -8.96
N ALA A 163 4.39 11.75 -9.99
CA ALA A 163 4.73 13.14 -10.32
C ALA A 163 4.06 13.64 -11.61
N LEU A 164 3.34 12.79 -12.32
CA LEU A 164 2.63 13.17 -13.55
C LEU A 164 1.30 13.85 -13.21
N HIS A 165 1.35 15.11 -12.75
CA HIS A 165 0.15 15.86 -12.37
C HIS A 165 -0.60 16.47 -13.55
N ALA A 166 0.06 16.66 -14.68
CA ALA A 166 -0.48 17.27 -15.90
C ALA A 166 -0.31 16.33 -17.11
N PRO A 167 -1.12 15.26 -17.22
CA PRO A 167 -0.95 14.26 -18.27
C PRO A 167 -1.27 14.81 -19.67
N GLU A 168 -1.97 15.93 -19.80
CA GLU A 168 -2.19 16.66 -21.05
C GLU A 168 -0.87 17.11 -21.70
N ALA A 169 0.21 17.24 -20.94
CA ALA A 169 1.55 17.52 -21.46
C ALA A 169 2.14 16.38 -22.32
N LEU A 170 1.49 15.22 -22.34
CA LEU A 170 1.90 14.07 -23.18
C LEU A 170 1.43 14.18 -24.62
N ALA A 171 0.50 15.09 -24.93
CA ALA A 171 -0.07 15.24 -26.26
C ALA A 171 1.01 15.46 -27.31
N GLY A 172 0.95 14.68 -28.40
CA GLY A 172 1.87 14.78 -29.54
C GLY A 172 3.31 14.39 -29.27
N ARG A 173 3.65 13.85 -28.10
CA ARG A 173 5.02 13.45 -27.71
C ARG A 173 5.30 11.98 -28.00
N ASP A 174 6.57 11.67 -28.23
CA ASP A 174 7.07 10.31 -28.19
C ASP A 174 7.39 9.94 -26.73
N VAL A 175 6.57 9.08 -26.18
CA VAL A 175 6.61 8.75 -24.76
C VAL A 175 7.11 7.32 -24.56
N MET A 176 8.08 7.14 -23.68
CA MET A 176 8.52 5.84 -23.18
C MET A 176 7.93 5.60 -21.80
N VAL A 177 7.19 4.51 -21.63
CA VAL A 177 6.71 4.04 -20.33
C VAL A 177 7.57 2.88 -19.88
N VAL A 178 8.17 2.99 -18.70
CA VAL A 178 9.06 1.97 -18.13
C VAL A 178 8.41 1.30 -16.94
N GLY A 179 8.24 -0.02 -17.00
CA GLY A 179 7.67 -0.83 -15.92
C GLY A 179 6.69 -1.88 -16.42
N GLY A 180 6.44 -2.91 -15.60
CA GLY A 180 5.54 -4.04 -15.94
C GLY A 180 4.41 -4.25 -14.92
N GLY A 181 4.14 -3.26 -14.06
CA GLY A 181 3.11 -3.32 -13.02
C GLY A 181 1.97 -2.33 -13.24
N ALA A 182 1.08 -2.22 -12.26
CA ALA A 182 -0.12 -1.38 -12.30
C ALA A 182 0.17 0.07 -12.69
N SER A 183 1.20 0.70 -12.11
CA SER A 183 1.57 2.08 -12.42
C SER A 183 1.96 2.28 -13.89
N ALA A 184 2.66 1.32 -14.50
CA ALA A 184 2.99 1.41 -15.93
C ALA A 184 1.73 1.33 -16.80
N PHE A 185 0.76 0.51 -16.41
CA PHE A 185 -0.51 0.39 -17.12
C PHE A 185 -1.36 1.67 -17.00
N ASP A 186 -1.36 2.30 -15.82
CA ASP A 186 -1.99 3.61 -15.62
C ASP A 186 -1.35 4.66 -16.54
N LEU A 187 -0.02 4.68 -16.61
CA LEU A 187 0.72 5.62 -17.46
C LEU A 187 0.47 5.40 -18.95
N ILE A 188 0.39 4.15 -19.41
CA ILE A 188 0.02 3.83 -20.80
C ILE A 188 -1.39 4.31 -21.08
N ASP A 189 -2.35 4.09 -20.17
CA ASP A 189 -3.73 4.59 -20.31
C ASP A 189 -3.76 6.13 -20.42
N GLN A 190 -2.96 6.83 -19.61
CA GLN A 190 -2.84 8.30 -19.69
C GLN A 190 -2.22 8.76 -21.02
N CYS A 191 -1.19 8.06 -21.52
CA CYS A 191 -0.63 8.36 -22.85
C CYS A 191 -1.66 8.23 -23.96
N LEU A 192 -2.47 7.17 -23.92
CA LEU A 192 -3.54 6.93 -24.90
C LEU A 192 -4.68 7.96 -24.77
N GLU A 193 -5.06 8.31 -23.54
CA GLU A 193 -6.12 9.28 -23.28
C GLU A 193 -5.77 10.68 -23.76
N HIS A 194 -4.53 11.09 -23.57
CA HIS A 194 -4.06 12.44 -23.88
C HIS A 194 -3.34 12.55 -25.23
N GLY A 195 -3.42 11.53 -26.08
CA GLY A 195 -2.97 11.63 -27.48
C GLY A 195 -1.45 11.71 -27.64
N ALA A 196 -0.69 10.92 -26.90
CA ALA A 196 0.72 10.74 -27.19
C ALA A 196 0.90 10.24 -28.63
N ARG A 197 1.88 10.80 -29.37
CA ARG A 197 2.11 10.47 -30.78
C ARG A 197 2.61 9.04 -30.94
N ARG A 198 3.49 8.59 -30.05
CA ARG A 198 4.08 7.26 -30.02
C ARG A 198 4.22 6.82 -28.58
N ILE A 199 3.92 5.55 -28.31
CA ILE A 199 4.05 4.97 -26.96
C ILE A 199 4.98 3.76 -27.06
N VAL A 200 6.14 3.88 -26.43
CA VAL A 200 7.14 2.83 -26.31
C VAL A 200 7.04 2.25 -24.90
N TRP A 201 6.73 0.98 -24.78
CA TRP A 201 6.64 0.30 -23.50
C TRP A 201 7.85 -0.60 -23.26
N VAL A 202 8.65 -0.28 -22.24
CA VAL A 202 9.86 -1.00 -21.81
C VAL A 202 9.60 -1.71 -20.49
N TYR A 203 9.82 -3.03 -20.44
CA TYR A 203 9.54 -3.83 -19.23
C TYR A 203 10.47 -5.03 -19.12
N ARG A 204 10.95 -5.37 -17.92
CA ARG A 204 11.74 -6.60 -17.64
C ARG A 204 10.87 -7.85 -17.65
N GLY A 205 9.65 -7.71 -17.24
CA GLY A 205 8.61 -8.72 -17.15
C GLY A 205 7.33 -8.09 -16.62
N THR A 206 6.23 -8.77 -16.82
CA THR A 206 4.92 -8.36 -16.31
C THR A 206 4.54 -9.19 -15.09
N ARG A 207 3.67 -8.65 -14.25
CA ARG A 207 2.96 -9.40 -13.22
C ARG A 207 1.67 -9.93 -13.82
N TRP A 208 1.11 -10.97 -13.21
CA TRP A 208 -0.23 -11.40 -13.57
C TRP A 208 -1.22 -10.26 -13.31
N PHE A 209 -2.01 -9.92 -14.30
CA PHE A 209 -3.09 -8.95 -14.21
C PHE A 209 -4.36 -9.52 -14.84
N LEU A 210 -5.52 -9.08 -14.40
CA LEU A 210 -6.79 -9.52 -14.95
C LEU A 210 -7.11 -8.74 -16.23
N PRO A 211 -6.99 -9.33 -17.44
CA PRO A 211 -7.40 -8.66 -18.67
C PRO A 211 -8.88 -8.31 -18.64
N THR A 212 -9.21 -7.04 -18.84
CA THR A 212 -10.59 -6.56 -18.91
C THR A 212 -10.68 -5.32 -19.77
N THR A 213 -11.73 -5.22 -20.57
CA THR A 213 -12.12 -4.02 -21.32
C THR A 213 -13.29 -3.29 -20.64
N ARG A 214 -13.79 -3.82 -19.53
CA ARG A 214 -14.86 -3.17 -18.76
C ARG A 214 -14.26 -2.04 -17.94
N PRO A 215 -14.75 -0.80 -18.09
CA PRO A 215 -14.37 0.24 -17.16
C PRO A 215 -14.85 -0.14 -15.77
N LYS A 216 -13.97 -0.05 -14.80
CA LYS A 216 -14.22 -0.12 -13.36
C LYS A 216 -15.23 -1.14 -12.87
N ALA A 217 -14.86 -1.81 -11.85
CA ALA A 217 -15.72 -2.59 -11.02
C ALA A 217 -16.01 -3.99 -11.52
N ILE A 218 -15.08 -4.80 -11.29
CA ILE A 218 -15.52 -6.06 -10.73
C ILE A 218 -14.86 -6.12 -9.38
N ALA A 219 -15.68 -5.90 -8.38
CA ALA A 219 -15.36 -6.22 -7.03
C ALA A 219 -14.55 -7.51 -6.99
N GLY A 220 -13.36 -7.38 -6.48
CA GLY A 220 -12.53 -8.42 -5.95
C GLY A 220 -12.41 -9.71 -6.73
N SER A 221 -11.27 -9.87 -7.38
CA SER A 221 -10.70 -11.17 -7.74
C SER A 221 -10.67 -12.18 -6.57
N VAL A 222 -10.82 -11.72 -5.35
CA VAL A 222 -10.82 -12.53 -4.12
C VAL A 222 -12.10 -13.34 -3.91
N ARG A 223 -13.25 -12.89 -4.41
CA ARG A 223 -14.53 -13.60 -4.24
C ARG A 223 -14.55 -15.03 -4.79
N PRO A 224 -14.00 -15.29 -5.99
CA PRO A 224 -13.88 -16.65 -6.46
C PRO A 224 -13.05 -17.53 -5.54
N PHE A 225 -11.93 -17.04 -5.03
CA PHE A 225 -11.00 -17.81 -4.23
C PHE A 225 -11.61 -18.29 -2.92
N ALA A 226 -12.24 -17.41 -2.20
CA ALA A 226 -12.81 -17.82 -0.95
C ALA A 226 -14.03 -18.72 -1.12
N LYS A 227 -14.78 -18.56 -2.21
CA LYS A 227 -15.82 -19.53 -2.54
C LYS A 227 -15.23 -20.92 -2.81
N LEU A 228 -14.13 -20.99 -3.55
CA LEU A 228 -13.42 -22.23 -3.84
C LEU A 228 -12.83 -22.85 -2.57
N GLN A 229 -12.33 -22.03 -1.68
CA GLN A 229 -11.82 -22.47 -0.39
C GLN A 229 -12.91 -22.99 0.53
N ALA A 230 -14.06 -22.33 0.60
CA ALA A 230 -15.24 -22.84 1.30
C ALA A 230 -15.70 -24.19 0.73
N GLN A 231 -15.29 -24.52 -0.49
CA GLN A 231 -15.48 -25.82 -1.13
C GLN A 231 -14.34 -26.82 -0.87
N GLY A 232 -13.36 -26.45 -0.02
CA GLY A 232 -12.26 -27.32 0.37
C GLY A 232 -11.08 -27.34 -0.60
N MET A 233 -11.02 -26.43 -1.59
CA MET A 233 -9.89 -26.39 -2.54
C MET A 233 -8.62 -25.84 -1.87
N SER A 234 -7.53 -26.56 -2.03
CA SER A 234 -6.20 -26.10 -1.62
C SER A 234 -5.72 -24.89 -2.42
N ALA A 235 -4.73 -24.15 -1.91
CA ALA A 235 -4.12 -23.03 -2.63
C ALA A 235 -3.51 -23.45 -3.98
N ALA A 236 -2.96 -24.66 -4.06
CA ALA A 236 -2.38 -25.19 -5.28
C ALA A 236 -3.47 -25.46 -6.34
N GLU A 237 -4.60 -26.04 -5.96
CA GLU A 237 -5.74 -26.28 -6.85
C GLU A 237 -6.37 -24.96 -7.32
N GLN A 238 -6.51 -24.01 -6.42
CA GLN A 238 -7.00 -22.66 -6.76
C GLN A 238 -6.05 -21.94 -7.72
N SER A 239 -4.73 -22.05 -7.49
CA SER A 239 -3.71 -21.48 -8.38
C SER A 239 -3.75 -22.09 -9.77
N ALA A 240 -3.93 -23.41 -9.87
CA ALA A 240 -4.05 -24.12 -11.13
C ALA A 240 -5.33 -23.70 -11.89
N LEU A 241 -6.48 -23.64 -11.20
CA LEU A 241 -7.76 -23.23 -11.78
C LEU A 241 -7.72 -21.80 -12.29
N LEU A 242 -7.22 -20.87 -11.45
CA LEU A 242 -7.08 -19.47 -11.84
C LEU A 242 -6.06 -19.32 -12.96
N GLY A 243 -4.94 -20.02 -12.91
CA GLY A 243 -3.91 -20.01 -13.95
C GLY A 243 -4.48 -20.39 -15.31
N ALA A 244 -5.30 -21.43 -15.38
CA ALA A 244 -5.97 -21.83 -16.60
C ALA A 244 -6.92 -20.74 -17.15
N ASP A 245 -7.74 -20.13 -16.29
CA ASP A 245 -8.62 -19.02 -16.68
C ASP A 245 -7.81 -17.80 -17.15
N MET A 246 -6.72 -17.46 -16.45
CA MET A 246 -5.86 -16.34 -16.84
C MET A 246 -5.20 -16.57 -18.19
N VAL A 247 -4.65 -17.75 -18.45
CA VAL A 247 -4.06 -18.10 -19.75
C VAL A 247 -5.10 -17.98 -20.87
N ALA A 248 -6.30 -18.50 -20.67
CA ALA A 248 -7.39 -18.37 -21.64
C ALA A 248 -7.78 -16.91 -21.91
N ARG A 249 -7.81 -16.06 -20.85
CA ARG A 249 -8.06 -14.61 -21.00
C ARG A 249 -6.94 -13.91 -21.76
N TYR A 250 -5.67 -14.20 -21.46
CA TYR A 250 -4.56 -13.63 -22.20
C TYR A 250 -4.62 -13.99 -23.68
N ALA A 251 -4.94 -15.23 -24.01
CA ALA A 251 -5.14 -15.65 -25.39
C ALA A 251 -6.30 -14.91 -26.07
N ARG A 252 -7.46 -14.80 -25.38
CA ARG A 252 -8.65 -14.09 -25.87
C ARG A 252 -8.41 -12.63 -26.18
N PHE A 253 -7.54 -11.95 -25.41
CA PHE A 253 -7.21 -10.55 -25.61
C PHE A 253 -5.92 -10.30 -26.42
N GLY A 254 -5.28 -11.36 -26.96
CA GLY A 254 -4.05 -11.23 -27.73
C GLY A 254 -2.83 -10.77 -26.91
N LEU A 255 -2.82 -11.11 -25.59
CA LEU A 255 -1.82 -10.62 -24.63
C LEU A 255 -0.72 -11.64 -24.31
N GLN A 256 -0.61 -12.73 -25.09
CA GLN A 256 0.33 -13.83 -24.78
C GLN A 256 1.79 -13.36 -24.66
N ALA A 257 2.18 -12.35 -25.45
CA ALA A 257 3.54 -11.81 -25.42
C ALA A 257 3.92 -11.11 -24.10
N VAL A 258 2.94 -10.76 -23.28
CA VAL A 258 3.14 -10.15 -21.95
C VAL A 258 2.64 -11.03 -20.83
N GLN A 259 2.30 -12.27 -21.12
CA GLN A 259 1.92 -13.25 -20.12
C GLN A 259 3.15 -13.61 -19.27
N PRO A 260 3.07 -13.57 -17.91
CA PRO A 260 4.14 -14.07 -17.08
C PRO A 260 4.45 -15.54 -17.35
N THR A 261 5.73 -15.90 -17.32
CA THR A 261 6.19 -17.27 -17.55
C THR A 261 5.98 -18.21 -16.36
N ARG A 262 5.92 -17.64 -15.14
CA ARG A 262 5.64 -18.42 -13.93
C ARG A 262 4.14 -18.68 -13.79
N PRO A 263 3.75 -19.78 -13.18
CA PRO A 263 2.34 -20.05 -12.85
C PRO A 263 1.75 -18.96 -11.95
N VAL A 264 0.42 -18.84 -11.97
CA VAL A 264 -0.31 -18.03 -10.98
C VAL A 264 -0.13 -18.65 -9.61
N ASP A 265 0.12 -17.80 -8.61
CA ASP A 265 0.21 -18.16 -7.21
C ASP A 265 -0.79 -17.31 -6.42
N VAL A 266 -1.90 -17.91 -6.00
CA VAL A 266 -2.97 -17.18 -5.29
C VAL A 266 -2.54 -16.62 -3.94
N LEU A 267 -1.48 -17.18 -3.34
CA LEU A 267 -0.95 -16.70 -2.06
C LEU A 267 -0.07 -15.45 -2.21
N HIS A 268 0.67 -15.35 -3.30
CA HIS A 268 1.71 -14.33 -3.44
C HIS A 268 1.48 -13.36 -4.61
N ASP A 269 0.57 -13.68 -5.53
CA ASP A 269 0.25 -12.78 -6.63
C ASP A 269 -0.74 -11.70 -6.23
N GLN A 270 -0.36 -10.48 -6.54
CA GLN A 270 -1.25 -9.35 -6.56
C GLN A 270 -1.90 -9.28 -7.95
N LEU A 271 -3.16 -9.72 -8.04
CA LEU A 271 -3.92 -9.65 -9.26
C LEU A 271 -4.62 -8.29 -9.35
N PHE A 272 -4.06 -7.39 -10.13
CA PHE A 272 -4.67 -6.09 -10.38
C PHE A 272 -5.41 -6.09 -11.72
N PRO A 273 -6.47 -5.28 -11.88
CA PRO A 273 -7.19 -5.16 -13.15
C PRO A 273 -6.30 -4.55 -14.23
N GLY A 274 -6.38 -5.08 -15.46
CA GLY A 274 -5.85 -4.42 -16.64
C GLY A 274 -6.55 -3.09 -16.89
N ARG A 275 -5.93 -2.24 -17.70
CA ARG A 275 -6.51 -0.95 -18.11
C ARG A 275 -7.21 -1.10 -19.44
N PRO A 276 -8.48 -0.65 -19.54
CA PRO A 276 -9.27 -0.90 -20.75
C PRO A 276 -8.65 -0.34 -22.01
N ARG A 277 -8.16 0.90 -22.01
CA ARG A 277 -7.51 1.50 -23.20
C ARG A 277 -6.23 0.76 -23.56
N MET A 278 -5.36 0.49 -22.58
CA MET A 278 -4.14 -0.27 -22.79
C MET A 278 -4.41 -1.61 -23.45
N ILE A 279 -5.45 -2.34 -23.04
CA ILE A 279 -5.82 -3.64 -23.61
C ILE A 279 -6.39 -3.47 -25.01
N GLN A 280 -7.28 -2.50 -25.23
CA GLN A 280 -7.86 -2.21 -26.55
C GLN A 280 -6.82 -1.81 -27.59
N HIS A 281 -5.82 -1.04 -27.19
CA HIS A 281 -4.76 -0.51 -28.06
C HIS A 281 -3.44 -1.29 -27.96
N TYR A 282 -3.45 -2.45 -27.31
CA TYR A 282 -2.25 -3.23 -27.05
C TYR A 282 -1.41 -3.51 -28.29
N ALA A 283 -2.06 -3.83 -29.43
CA ALA A 283 -1.37 -4.11 -30.69
C ALA A 283 -0.62 -2.90 -31.26
N GLN A 284 -0.99 -1.68 -30.87
CA GLN A 284 -0.38 -0.42 -31.33
C GLN A 284 0.81 0.01 -30.45
N LEU A 285 1.01 -0.62 -29.28
CA LEU A 285 2.12 -0.30 -28.41
C LEU A 285 3.41 -0.87 -28.98
N GLU A 286 4.42 -0.02 -29.11
CA GLU A 286 5.78 -0.46 -29.38
C GLU A 286 6.38 -1.05 -28.09
N ARG A 287 6.77 -2.33 -28.11
CA ARG A 287 7.12 -3.07 -26.91
C ARG A 287 8.55 -3.58 -26.96
N HIS A 288 9.30 -3.30 -25.89
CA HIS A 288 10.68 -3.74 -25.74
C HIS A 288 10.87 -4.44 -24.40
N PRO A 289 10.97 -5.77 -24.37
CA PRO A 289 11.44 -6.47 -23.19
C PRO A 289 12.87 -6.06 -22.86
N GLY A 290 13.12 -5.53 -21.66
CA GLY A 290 14.45 -5.07 -21.27
C GLY A 290 14.43 -3.90 -20.31
N GLU A 291 15.54 -3.17 -20.27
CA GLU A 291 15.80 -2.04 -19.37
C GLU A 291 16.41 -0.86 -20.10
N VAL A 292 16.17 0.34 -19.58
CA VAL A 292 16.86 1.56 -20.02
C VAL A 292 18.27 1.55 -19.44
N ALA A 293 19.28 1.62 -20.32
CA ALA A 293 20.68 1.59 -19.94
C ALA A 293 21.31 3.00 -19.90
N ALA A 294 20.97 3.86 -20.87
CA ALA A 294 21.53 5.22 -20.93
C ALA A 294 20.59 6.19 -21.67
N ILE A 295 20.73 7.47 -21.36
CA ILE A 295 20.06 8.58 -22.02
C ILE A 295 21.14 9.57 -22.45
N ASP A 296 21.15 9.92 -23.75
CA ASP A 296 22.08 10.87 -24.35
C ASP A 296 21.31 11.85 -25.24
N GLY A 297 21.22 13.10 -24.85
CA GLY A 297 20.32 14.05 -25.48
C GLY A 297 18.87 13.55 -25.42
N ARG A 298 18.24 13.31 -26.56
CA ARG A 298 16.90 12.67 -26.69
C ARG A 298 16.98 11.17 -27.01
N ARG A 299 18.18 10.63 -27.16
CA ARG A 299 18.40 9.23 -27.52
C ARG A 299 18.47 8.36 -26.28
N VAL A 300 17.51 7.45 -26.15
CA VAL A 300 17.46 6.43 -25.11
C VAL A 300 18.04 5.13 -25.65
N ARG A 301 19.00 4.56 -24.93
CA ARG A 301 19.60 3.27 -25.25
C ARG A 301 19.10 2.22 -24.25
N LEU A 302 18.57 1.13 -24.77
CA LEU A 302 18.19 -0.04 -23.98
C LEU A 302 19.40 -0.96 -23.73
N ALA A 303 19.23 -1.90 -22.79
CA ALA A 303 20.30 -2.84 -22.41
C ALA A 303 20.71 -3.78 -23.55
N ASP A 304 19.81 -4.09 -24.49
CA ASP A 304 20.08 -4.90 -25.69
C ASP A 304 20.78 -4.12 -26.83
N GLY A 305 21.05 -2.82 -26.61
CA GLY A 305 21.66 -1.93 -27.58
C GLY A 305 20.69 -1.16 -28.48
N THR A 306 19.39 -1.43 -28.41
CA THR A 306 18.35 -0.68 -29.14
C THR A 306 18.43 0.82 -28.77
N ARG A 307 18.27 1.68 -29.76
CA ARG A 307 18.32 3.15 -29.61
C ARG A 307 17.01 3.75 -30.11
N LEU A 308 16.42 4.59 -29.28
CA LEU A 308 15.11 5.21 -29.51
C LEU A 308 15.18 6.71 -29.25
N GLU A 309 14.64 7.51 -30.15
CA GLU A 309 14.45 8.95 -29.90
C GLU A 309 13.16 9.12 -29.12
N ILE A 310 13.24 9.80 -27.96
CA ILE A 310 12.15 9.91 -26.96
C ILE A 310 12.07 11.35 -26.46
N ASP A 311 10.86 11.86 -26.32
CA ASP A 311 10.60 13.18 -25.72
C ASP A 311 10.46 13.09 -24.21
N THR A 312 9.82 12.02 -23.75
CA THR A 312 9.42 11.88 -22.35
C THR A 312 9.56 10.44 -21.87
N ILE A 313 10.13 10.23 -20.69
CA ILE A 313 10.11 8.94 -19.98
C ILE A 313 9.20 9.02 -18.78
N LEU A 314 8.29 8.05 -18.68
CA LEU A 314 7.41 7.84 -17.55
C LEU A 314 7.85 6.60 -16.77
N TRP A 315 8.30 6.79 -15.54
CA TRP A 315 8.77 5.73 -14.68
C TRP A 315 7.60 5.12 -13.91
N GLY A 316 7.02 4.04 -14.43
CA GLY A 316 6.03 3.17 -13.78
C GLY A 316 6.71 2.04 -12.99
N THR A 317 7.84 2.33 -12.37
CA THR A 317 8.76 1.35 -11.78
C THR A 317 8.48 1.04 -10.30
N GLY A 318 7.37 1.59 -9.79
CA GLY A 318 6.89 1.30 -8.44
C GLY A 318 7.59 2.10 -7.35
N TYR A 319 7.46 1.60 -6.12
CA TYR A 319 7.89 2.31 -4.92
C TYR A 319 8.71 1.42 -4.01
N GLY A 320 9.64 2.02 -3.31
CA GLY A 320 10.33 1.46 -2.16
C GLY A 320 9.71 1.89 -0.84
N THR A 321 10.20 1.28 0.23
CA THR A 321 9.87 1.59 1.62
C THR A 321 11.05 2.31 2.27
N ASP A 322 10.81 3.44 2.92
CA ASP A 322 11.82 4.16 3.69
C ASP A 322 11.48 4.12 5.19
N LEU A 323 12.29 3.40 5.93
CA LEU A 323 12.22 3.25 7.38
C LEU A 323 13.50 3.73 8.10
N ARG A 324 14.30 4.58 7.44
CA ARG A 324 15.58 5.07 7.98
C ARG A 324 15.45 5.90 9.25
N TYR A 325 14.24 6.31 9.61
CA TYR A 325 14.00 6.96 10.90
C TYR A 325 14.12 6.00 12.10
N PHE A 326 14.08 4.68 11.89
CA PHE A 326 14.40 3.73 12.97
C PHE A 326 15.89 3.72 13.28
N ASN A 327 16.22 3.78 14.58
CA ASN A 327 17.60 3.67 15.04
C ASN A 327 18.14 2.23 14.95
N ASP A 328 17.26 1.23 14.92
CA ASP A 328 17.62 -0.17 14.74
C ASP A 328 18.00 -0.42 13.27
N PRO A 329 19.26 -0.82 12.99
CA PRO A 329 19.70 -1.03 11.61
C PRO A 329 18.94 -2.15 10.89
N ARG A 330 18.38 -3.12 11.61
CA ARG A 330 17.56 -4.18 11.03
C ARG A 330 16.27 -3.62 10.42
N LEU A 331 15.64 -2.66 11.09
CA LEU A 331 14.45 -1.97 10.58
C LEU A 331 14.84 -0.90 9.53
N ALA A 332 15.88 -0.13 9.82
CA ALA A 332 16.35 0.95 8.94
C ALA A 332 16.86 0.45 7.57
N SER A 333 17.24 -0.82 7.44
CA SER A 333 17.72 -1.41 6.19
C SER A 333 16.61 -1.87 5.25
N ILE A 334 15.37 -1.99 5.69
CA ILE A 334 14.24 -2.44 4.89
C ILE A 334 13.98 -1.45 3.73
N ARG A 335 13.88 -1.96 2.50
CA ARG A 335 13.70 -1.15 1.29
C ARG A 335 12.46 -1.51 0.48
N SER A 336 11.78 -2.58 0.81
CA SER A 336 10.59 -3.03 0.09
C SER A 336 9.49 -3.52 1.02
N VAL A 337 8.26 -3.47 0.51
CA VAL A 337 7.08 -4.03 1.21
C VAL A 337 7.24 -5.53 1.45
N ASN A 338 7.76 -6.28 0.48
CA ASN A 338 7.95 -7.73 0.62
C ASN A 338 8.95 -8.06 1.73
N GLU A 339 10.05 -7.32 1.79
CA GLU A 339 11.03 -7.47 2.87
C GLU A 339 10.41 -7.12 4.23
N LEU A 340 9.63 -6.03 4.31
CA LEU A 340 8.92 -5.66 5.52
C LEU A 340 7.95 -6.76 5.97
N CYS A 341 7.15 -7.30 5.05
CA CYS A 341 6.20 -8.38 5.35
C CYS A 341 6.88 -9.64 5.86
N SER A 342 8.03 -10.02 5.31
CA SER A 342 8.79 -11.20 5.77
C SER A 342 9.34 -11.06 7.21
N ARG A 343 9.32 -9.83 7.74
CA ARG A 343 9.79 -9.51 9.10
C ARG A 343 8.66 -9.17 10.07
N CYS A 344 7.43 -9.48 9.67
CA CYS A 344 6.25 -9.31 10.49
C CYS A 344 5.60 -10.66 10.81
N GLY A 345 5.13 -10.80 12.03
CA GLY A 345 4.23 -11.86 12.44
C GLY A 345 2.76 -11.48 12.30
N CYS A 346 1.89 -12.20 12.97
CA CYS A 346 0.45 -11.93 13.01
C CYS A 346 0.17 -10.45 13.34
N ILE A 347 -0.91 -9.92 12.77
CA ILE A 347 -1.31 -8.49 12.88
C ILE A 347 -0.21 -7.50 12.47
N PHE A 348 0.71 -7.92 11.63
CA PHE A 348 1.89 -7.14 11.22
C PHE A 348 2.73 -6.62 12.38
N ARG A 349 2.80 -7.37 13.47
CA ARG A 349 3.72 -7.09 14.56
C ARG A 349 5.15 -7.38 14.10
N SER A 350 6.07 -6.48 14.39
CA SER A 350 7.49 -6.69 14.11
C SER A 350 8.04 -7.92 14.84
N LEU A 351 8.84 -8.72 14.14
CA LEU A 351 9.65 -9.80 14.73
C LEU A 351 10.99 -9.29 15.27
N ASP A 352 11.41 -8.09 14.87
CA ASP A 352 12.71 -7.50 15.22
C ASP A 352 12.69 -6.56 16.43
N ALA A 353 11.53 -5.99 16.74
CA ALA A 353 11.41 -5.00 17.80
C ALA A 353 10.10 -5.17 18.59
N PRO A 354 10.15 -4.96 19.93
CA PRO A 354 8.97 -5.12 20.77
C PRO A 354 7.94 -4.03 20.50
N ASP A 355 6.67 -4.39 20.67
CA ASP A 355 5.53 -3.46 20.65
C ASP A 355 5.48 -2.51 19.43
N LEU A 356 5.98 -2.98 18.28
CA LEU A 356 5.98 -2.31 17.00
C LEU A 356 5.04 -3.03 16.03
N TYR A 357 4.18 -2.26 15.35
CA TYR A 357 3.22 -2.76 14.37
C TYR A 357 3.32 -1.98 13.06
N PHE A 358 3.12 -2.67 11.94
CA PHE A 358 3.08 -2.08 10.60
C PHE A 358 1.69 -2.28 10.00
N PRO A 359 0.82 -1.25 9.93
CA PRO A 359 -0.57 -1.43 9.59
C PRO A 359 -0.74 -1.87 8.13
N GLY A 360 -1.13 -3.12 7.92
CA GLY A 360 -1.65 -3.61 6.67
C GLY A 360 -0.74 -3.51 5.45
N VAL A 361 0.57 -3.41 5.64
CA VAL A 361 1.53 -3.38 4.53
C VAL A 361 1.55 -4.77 3.87
N GLY A 362 1.31 -4.84 2.54
CA GLY A 362 1.34 -6.09 1.80
C GLY A 362 0.02 -6.87 1.76
N LEU A 363 -1.09 -6.28 2.19
CA LEU A 363 -2.43 -6.88 2.03
C LEU A 363 -2.99 -6.75 0.61
N ASP A 364 -2.18 -6.42 -0.34
CA ASP A 364 -2.55 -6.30 -1.73
C ASP A 364 -3.18 -7.62 -2.25
N GLY A 365 -4.34 -7.50 -2.87
CA GLY A 365 -5.05 -8.64 -3.45
C GLY A 365 -6.09 -9.31 -2.52
N ILE A 366 -6.20 -8.89 -1.26
CA ILE A 366 -7.20 -9.40 -0.31
C ILE A 366 -8.17 -8.29 0.07
N GLY A 367 -9.22 -8.09 -0.70
CA GLY A 367 -10.24 -7.07 -0.45
C GLY A 367 -9.70 -5.64 -0.62
N SER A 368 -10.40 -4.66 -0.05
CA SER A 368 -10.00 -3.26 -0.12
C SER A 368 -9.05 -2.89 1.02
N ALA A 369 -8.14 -1.96 0.74
CA ALA A 369 -7.20 -1.48 1.74
C ALA A 369 -7.88 -0.85 2.98
N PRO A 370 -8.91 0.00 2.85
CA PRO A 370 -9.61 0.54 4.02
C PRO A 370 -10.13 -0.53 4.95
N TRP A 371 -10.78 -1.55 4.38
CA TRP A 371 -11.31 -2.65 5.17
C TRP A 371 -10.21 -3.44 5.89
N ALA A 372 -9.12 -3.75 5.19
CA ALA A 372 -7.98 -4.42 5.78
C ALA A 372 -7.36 -3.62 6.93
N TYR A 373 -7.16 -2.31 6.74
CA TYR A 373 -6.63 -1.45 7.79
C TYR A 373 -7.54 -1.37 9.02
N MET A 374 -8.86 -1.39 8.85
CA MET A 374 -9.81 -1.40 9.96
C MET A 374 -9.73 -2.71 10.75
N LEU A 375 -9.65 -3.83 10.06
CA LEU A 375 -9.51 -5.13 10.70
C LEU A 375 -8.18 -5.24 11.48
N ILE A 376 -7.08 -4.87 10.87
CA ILE A 376 -5.76 -4.88 11.52
C ILE A 376 -5.73 -3.93 12.71
N ALA A 377 -6.24 -2.71 12.58
CA ALA A 377 -6.28 -1.75 13.68
C ALA A 377 -7.01 -2.29 14.91
N ARG A 378 -8.20 -2.87 14.71
CA ARG A 378 -8.96 -3.50 15.81
C ARG A 378 -8.19 -4.65 16.44
N SER A 379 -7.55 -5.47 15.63
CA SER A 379 -6.76 -6.60 16.12
C SER A 379 -5.57 -6.15 16.95
N VAL A 380 -4.86 -5.11 16.49
CA VAL A 380 -3.76 -4.49 17.24
C VAL A 380 -4.27 -3.94 18.58
N MET A 381 -5.42 -3.22 18.61
CA MET A 381 -5.98 -2.68 19.85
C MET A 381 -6.41 -3.80 20.80
N SER A 382 -7.02 -4.87 20.28
CA SER A 382 -7.40 -6.03 21.08
C SER A 382 -6.20 -6.75 21.67
N HIS A 383 -5.10 -6.83 20.91
CA HIS A 383 -3.84 -7.39 21.40
C HIS A 383 -3.22 -6.51 22.48
N ILE A 384 -3.11 -5.20 22.27
CA ILE A 384 -2.57 -4.24 23.26
C ILE A 384 -3.35 -4.31 24.58
N ARG A 385 -4.67 -4.45 24.52
CA ARG A 385 -5.52 -4.58 25.70
C ARG A 385 -5.54 -5.99 26.30
N GLY A 386 -4.90 -6.96 25.70
CA GLY A 386 -4.92 -8.36 26.13
C GLY A 386 -6.28 -9.03 26.02
N THR A 387 -7.21 -8.48 25.21
CA THR A 387 -8.57 -9.03 25.01
C THR A 387 -8.64 -10.08 23.90
N ALA A 388 -7.63 -10.18 23.06
CA ALA A 388 -7.50 -11.22 22.05
C ALA A 388 -6.15 -11.94 22.18
N ARG A 389 -6.18 -13.28 22.14
CA ARG A 389 -4.99 -14.10 22.00
C ARG A 389 -4.88 -14.49 20.53
N LEU A 390 -3.82 -14.06 19.89
CA LEU A 390 -3.50 -14.36 18.49
C LEU A 390 -2.19 -15.15 18.48
N ASP A 391 -2.08 -16.11 17.58
CA ASP A 391 -0.81 -16.74 17.31
C ASP A 391 0.10 -15.72 16.62
N MET A 392 1.12 -15.26 17.34
CA MET A 392 2.06 -14.24 16.88
C MET A 392 3.24 -14.83 16.12
N ALA A 393 3.35 -16.17 16.04
CA ALA A 393 4.52 -16.85 15.49
C ALA A 393 4.53 -16.92 13.97
N THR A 394 3.36 -16.83 13.33
CA THR A 394 3.29 -16.94 11.88
C THR A 394 3.76 -15.67 11.19
N ALA A 395 4.68 -15.81 10.23
CA ALA A 395 5.19 -14.73 9.39
C ALA A 395 4.44 -14.59 8.05
N ASP A 396 3.52 -15.49 7.73
CA ASP A 396 2.69 -15.40 6.53
C ASP A 396 1.51 -14.43 6.77
N HIS A 397 1.64 -13.22 6.26
CA HIS A 397 0.65 -12.16 6.45
C HIS A 397 -0.69 -12.44 5.77
N LYS A 398 -0.77 -13.24 4.72
CA LYS A 398 -2.05 -13.63 4.11
C LYS A 398 -2.79 -14.62 5.00
N ILE A 399 -2.10 -15.62 5.52
CA ILE A 399 -2.64 -16.56 6.51
C ILE A 399 -3.05 -15.80 7.77
N ASN A 400 -2.21 -14.88 8.25
CA ASN A 400 -2.51 -14.02 9.40
C ASN A 400 -3.78 -13.21 9.22
N HIS A 401 -4.03 -12.71 8.00
CA HIS A 401 -5.24 -11.97 7.69
C HIS A 401 -6.50 -12.85 7.87
N PHE A 402 -6.46 -14.10 7.40
CA PHE A 402 -7.56 -15.04 7.61
C PHE A 402 -7.74 -15.43 9.07
N GLU A 403 -6.66 -15.63 9.78
CA GLU A 403 -6.70 -15.89 11.22
C GLU A 403 -7.40 -14.75 11.96
N ILE A 404 -7.09 -13.52 11.64
CA ILE A 404 -7.74 -12.34 12.19
C ILE A 404 -9.25 -12.36 11.89
N VAL A 405 -9.61 -12.60 10.63
CA VAL A 405 -11.00 -12.71 10.20
C VAL A 405 -11.72 -13.82 10.98
N ARG A 406 -11.12 -14.99 11.07
CA ARG A 406 -11.68 -16.15 11.75
C ARG A 406 -11.89 -15.93 13.25
N HIS A 407 -10.94 -15.30 13.93
CA HIS A 407 -10.98 -15.15 15.38
C HIS A 407 -11.69 -13.89 15.87
N LEU A 408 -11.62 -12.80 15.14
CA LEU A 408 -12.16 -11.52 15.58
C LEU A 408 -13.60 -11.26 15.11
N ILE A 409 -13.92 -11.63 13.89
CA ILE A 409 -15.26 -11.39 13.33
C ILE A 409 -16.37 -12.11 14.10
N PRO A 410 -16.25 -13.39 14.44
CA PRO A 410 -17.31 -14.09 15.18
C PRO A 410 -17.54 -13.52 16.59
N ARG A 411 -16.51 -12.89 17.18
CA ARG A 411 -16.62 -12.34 18.55
C ARG A 411 -17.30 -10.98 18.61
N ASP A 412 -17.27 -10.22 17.52
CA ASP A 412 -17.85 -8.88 17.47
C ASP A 412 -18.40 -8.54 16.07
N PRO A 413 -19.44 -9.27 15.63
CA PRO A 413 -19.97 -9.12 14.26
C PRO A 413 -20.63 -7.77 13.99
N GLY A 414 -21.02 -7.03 15.05
CA GLY A 414 -21.73 -5.75 14.89
C GLY A 414 -20.85 -4.52 14.68
N SER A 415 -19.57 -4.61 14.94
CA SER A 415 -18.67 -3.45 14.99
C SER A 415 -17.74 -3.31 13.78
N TYR A 416 -17.96 -4.07 12.75
CA TYR A 416 -17.19 -4.02 11.51
C TYR A 416 -17.91 -3.23 10.42
N PRO A 417 -17.19 -2.63 9.47
CA PRO A 417 -17.81 -1.88 8.40
C PRO A 417 -18.71 -2.79 7.57
N LYS A 418 -19.86 -2.30 7.22
CA LYS A 418 -20.80 -3.00 6.33
C LYS A 418 -20.35 -2.77 4.88
N GLY A 419 -20.22 -3.83 4.11
CA GLY A 419 -19.89 -3.78 2.70
C GLY A 419 -19.73 -5.19 2.13
N ARG A 420 -19.78 -5.30 0.81
CA ARG A 420 -19.74 -6.64 0.14
C ARG A 420 -18.48 -7.45 0.49
N GLY A 421 -17.35 -6.78 0.67
CA GLY A 421 -16.12 -7.44 1.10
C GLY A 421 -16.23 -8.02 2.50
N TRP A 422 -16.85 -7.26 3.39
CA TRP A 422 -17.07 -7.67 4.77
C TRP A 422 -17.98 -8.90 4.92
N GLU A 423 -19.15 -8.86 4.31
CA GLU A 423 -20.11 -9.98 4.38
C GLU A 423 -19.48 -11.29 3.92
N PHE A 424 -18.65 -11.20 2.92
CA PHE A 424 -17.94 -12.31 2.36
C PHE A 424 -16.90 -12.93 3.32
N TYR A 425 -16.05 -12.13 3.96
CA TYR A 425 -15.08 -12.62 4.94
C TYR A 425 -15.75 -13.09 6.22
N ARG A 426 -16.84 -12.45 6.63
CA ARG A 426 -17.70 -12.94 7.71
C ARG A 426 -18.22 -14.33 7.41
N ASP A 427 -18.72 -14.54 6.20
CA ASP A 427 -19.31 -15.83 5.81
C ASP A 427 -18.26 -16.94 5.79
N ILE A 428 -17.02 -16.64 5.34
CA ILE A 428 -15.93 -17.60 5.44
C ILE A 428 -15.61 -17.90 6.90
N ALA A 429 -15.41 -16.86 7.72
CA ALA A 429 -15.03 -17.03 9.11
C ALA A 429 -16.08 -17.84 9.91
N LEU A 430 -17.37 -17.63 9.62
CA LEU A 430 -18.47 -18.35 10.28
C LEU A 430 -18.60 -19.80 9.83
N HIS A 431 -18.21 -20.13 8.59
CA HIS A 431 -18.40 -21.47 8.02
C HIS A 431 -17.12 -22.30 7.97
N THR A 432 -15.98 -21.75 8.38
CA THR A 432 -14.72 -22.52 8.46
C THR A 432 -14.64 -23.19 9.83
N PRO A 433 -14.57 -24.54 9.90
CA PRO A 433 -14.42 -25.27 11.15
C PRO A 433 -13.16 -24.85 11.92
N ASP A 434 -13.21 -24.87 13.25
CA ASP A 434 -12.11 -24.44 14.11
C ASP A 434 -10.87 -25.34 14.05
N ASP A 435 -11.05 -26.58 13.63
CA ASP A 435 -10.02 -27.61 13.49
C ASP A 435 -9.36 -27.64 12.10
N GLN A 436 -9.86 -26.86 11.15
CA GLN A 436 -9.24 -26.76 9.84
C GLN A 436 -8.06 -25.78 9.86
N PRO A 437 -6.95 -26.12 9.16
CA PRO A 437 -5.90 -25.16 8.92
C PRO A 437 -6.49 -23.93 8.22
N TYR A 438 -5.91 -22.76 8.52
CA TYR A 438 -6.38 -21.48 8.01
C TYR A 438 -6.72 -21.55 6.54
N PRO A 439 -7.82 -20.91 6.18
CA PRO A 439 -8.09 -20.79 4.79
C PRO A 439 -6.89 -20.20 4.08
N LEU A 440 -6.43 -20.94 3.13
CA LEU A 440 -5.49 -20.48 2.14
C LEU A 440 -6.31 -19.76 1.08
N LEU A 441 -5.95 -18.58 0.71
CA LEU A 441 -6.50 -17.93 -0.48
C LEU A 441 -6.03 -18.58 -1.73
#